data_5e33508f1ae459812ccaacc051d94e88
#
_entry.id   5e33508f1ae459812ccaacc051d94e88
#
_cell.length_a   1.000
_cell.length_b   1.000
_cell.length_c   1.000
_cell.angle_alpha   90.00
_cell.angle_beta   90.00
_cell.angle_gamma   90.00
#
_symmetry.space_group_name_H-M   'P 1'
#
loop_
_entity.id
_entity.type
_entity.pdbx_description
1 polymer ?
#
loop_
_entity_poly.entity_id
_entity_poly.type
_entity_poly.pdbx_seq_one_letter_code
_entity_poly.pdbx_strand_id
1 'polypeptide(L)'
;MKNKKDGRGKWTFIILFLIALSVVSFIVAGIIGAFAMSSTIQYTGQGNVAVIAVKGMITVDQLPGFAMDYTAASTEIVSLIEEASENPRIEAIILDINSQGGSPVGSDEIAQAVKKTNKTTVSVIRELGASGAYWIASASDHVIANRMSITGSIGVVGSYLEF
;
A
#
# COMPACT_ATOMS: atom_id res chain seq x y z
N MET A 1 -71.70 -6.82 2.21
CA MET A 1 -70.56 -7.12 1.32
C MET A 1 -69.34 -6.36 1.82
N LYS A 2 -68.35 -7.07 2.43
CA LYS A 2 -67.19 -6.48 3.08
C LYS A 2 -66.07 -6.29 2.04
N ASN A 3 -65.59 -5.08 1.90
CA ASN A 3 -64.64 -4.63 0.87
C ASN A 3 -63.24 -5.27 1.12
N LYS A 4 -62.85 -6.25 0.28
CA LYS A 4 -61.63 -7.05 0.35
C LYS A 4 -60.49 -6.43 -0.47
N LYS A 5 -60.47 -5.10 -0.71
CA LYS A 5 -59.53 -4.42 -1.59
C LYS A 5 -58.34 -3.72 -0.90
N ASP A 6 -58.28 -3.63 0.41
CA ASP A 6 -57.32 -2.74 1.10
C ASP A 6 -55.95 -3.40 1.49
N GLY A 7 -55.79 -4.70 1.30
CA GLY A 7 -54.56 -5.41 1.68
C GLY A 7 -53.46 -5.36 0.61
N ARG A 8 -53.81 -5.37 -0.68
CA ARG A 8 -52.85 -5.45 -1.77
C ARG A 8 -52.02 -4.20 -1.93
N GLY A 9 -52.61 -3.01 -1.73
CA GLY A 9 -51.89 -1.73 -1.83
C GLY A 9 -50.78 -1.57 -0.76
N LYS A 10 -51.06 -2.01 0.48
CA LYS A 10 -50.08 -1.91 1.56
C LYS A 10 -48.89 -2.83 1.32
N TRP A 11 -49.10 -4.02 0.80
CA TRP A 11 -48.03 -4.96 0.49
C TRP A 11 -47.17 -4.50 -0.69
N THR A 12 -47.74 -3.88 -1.71
CA THR A 12 -46.98 -3.29 -2.85
C THR A 12 -46.13 -2.12 -2.38
N PHE A 13 -46.63 -1.26 -1.49
CA PHE A 13 -45.82 -0.19 -0.90
C PHE A 13 -44.67 -0.71 -0.06
N ILE A 14 -44.87 -1.77 0.75
CA ILE A 14 -43.80 -2.38 1.56
C ILE A 14 -42.72 -3.00 0.66
N ILE A 15 -43.11 -3.69 -0.40
CA ILE A 15 -42.16 -4.30 -1.36
C ILE A 15 -41.35 -3.21 -2.08
N LEU A 16 -41.98 -2.15 -2.56
CA LEU A 16 -41.32 -1.03 -3.21
C LEU A 16 -40.36 -0.31 -2.25
N PHE A 17 -40.75 -0.13 -1.00
CA PHE A 17 -39.92 0.47 0.03
C PHE A 17 -38.68 -0.40 0.33
N LEU A 18 -38.83 -1.71 0.43
CA LEU A 18 -37.73 -2.64 0.65
C LEU A 18 -36.75 -2.69 -0.54
N ILE A 19 -37.29 -2.62 -1.77
CA ILE A 19 -36.45 -2.54 -2.99
C ILE A 19 -35.68 -1.21 -3.00
N ALA A 20 -36.32 -0.08 -2.71
CA ALA A 20 -35.66 1.22 -2.65
C ALA A 20 -34.57 1.22 -1.55
N LEU A 21 -34.84 0.65 -0.39
CA LEU A 21 -33.87 0.53 0.71
C LEU A 21 -32.65 -0.33 0.32
N SER A 22 -32.89 -1.45 -0.40
CA SER A 22 -31.81 -2.31 -0.88
C SER A 22 -30.93 -1.63 -1.94
N VAL A 23 -31.53 -0.86 -2.85
CA VAL A 23 -30.79 -0.09 -3.87
C VAL A 23 -29.94 0.98 -3.21
N VAL A 24 -30.49 1.72 -2.24
CA VAL A 24 -29.73 2.74 -1.49
C VAL A 24 -28.58 2.09 -0.72
N SER A 25 -28.81 0.95 -0.07
CA SER A 25 -27.76 0.20 0.63
C SER A 25 -26.62 -0.25 -0.32
N PHE A 26 -26.98 -0.69 -1.53
CA PHE A 26 -25.98 -1.09 -2.54
C PHE A 26 -25.16 0.09 -3.06
N ILE A 27 -25.82 1.26 -3.26
CA ILE A 27 -25.14 2.49 -3.66
C ILE A 27 -24.19 2.97 -2.56
N VAL A 28 -24.64 2.98 -1.30
CA VAL A 28 -23.81 3.38 -0.15
C VAL A 28 -22.62 2.42 0.03
N ALA A 29 -22.84 1.10 -0.08
CA ALA A 29 -21.77 0.11 -0.03
C ALA A 29 -20.77 0.28 -1.19
N GLY A 30 -21.25 0.60 -2.40
CA GLY A 30 -20.40 0.92 -3.56
C GLY A 30 -19.56 2.18 -3.36
N ILE A 31 -20.14 3.22 -2.77
CA ILE A 31 -19.43 4.48 -2.46
C ILE A 31 -18.37 4.23 -1.37
N ILE A 32 -18.72 3.50 -0.31
CA ILE A 32 -17.78 3.14 0.76
C ILE A 32 -16.67 2.25 0.20
N GLY A 33 -16.97 1.28 -0.67
CA GLY A 33 -15.99 0.43 -1.33
C GLY A 33 -15.06 1.23 -2.26
N ALA A 34 -15.58 2.17 -3.03
CA ALA A 34 -14.78 3.06 -3.88
C ALA A 34 -13.88 3.99 -3.05
N PHE A 35 -14.37 4.46 -1.89
CA PHE A 35 -13.59 5.30 -0.97
C PHE A 35 -12.50 4.47 -0.25
N ALA A 36 -12.76 3.22 0.09
CA ALA A 36 -11.79 2.32 0.71
C ALA A 36 -10.74 1.80 -0.30
N MET A 37 -11.05 1.79 -1.60
CA MET A 37 -10.12 1.42 -2.66
C MET A 37 -9.25 2.60 -3.14
N SER A 38 -9.59 3.83 -2.77
CA SER A 38 -8.70 4.98 -2.94
C SER A 38 -7.69 4.99 -1.78
N SER A 39 -6.70 4.12 -1.82
CA SER A 39 -5.44 4.32 -1.10
C SER A 39 -4.71 5.49 -1.77
N THR A 40 -5.32 6.65 -1.65
CA THR A 40 -4.70 7.90 -2.03
C THR A 40 -3.56 8.10 -1.06
N ILE A 41 -2.33 8.09 -1.58
CA ILE A 41 -1.20 8.64 -0.84
C ILE A 41 -1.66 10.00 -0.36
N GLN A 42 -1.87 10.13 0.95
CA GLN A 42 -2.04 11.44 1.53
C GLN A 42 -0.68 12.10 1.50
N TYR A 43 -0.42 12.89 0.46
CA TYR A 43 0.58 13.94 0.55
C TYR A 43 0.11 14.89 1.66
N THR A 44 0.36 14.51 2.91
CA THR A 44 0.10 15.36 4.08
C THR A 44 1.17 16.43 4.12
N GLY A 45 1.04 17.44 3.29
CA GLY A 45 1.91 18.60 3.37
C GLY A 45 1.98 19.37 2.05
N GLN A 46 2.09 20.67 2.15
CA GLN A 46 2.49 21.59 1.07
C GLN A 46 4.00 21.46 0.80
N GLY A 47 4.61 20.32 1.09
CA GLY A 47 6.04 20.07 0.92
C GLY A 47 6.39 19.61 -0.49
N ASN A 48 7.67 19.77 -0.83
CA ASN A 48 8.27 19.32 -2.09
C ASN A 48 9.04 17.99 -1.96
N VAL A 49 8.77 17.22 -0.89
CA VAL A 49 9.40 15.93 -0.60
C VAL A 49 8.32 14.86 -0.45
N ALA A 50 8.45 13.78 -1.23
CA ALA A 50 7.61 12.59 -1.07
C ALA A 50 8.22 11.65 -0.03
N VAL A 51 7.41 11.14 0.89
CA VAL A 51 7.82 10.12 1.88
C VAL A 51 7.07 8.84 1.58
N ILE A 52 7.80 7.80 1.20
CA ILE A 52 7.27 6.49 0.82
C ILE A 52 7.66 5.46 1.87
N ALA A 53 6.69 4.79 2.46
CA ALA A 53 6.92 3.81 3.50
C ALA A 53 7.27 2.44 2.90
N VAL A 54 8.37 1.83 3.38
CA VAL A 54 8.78 0.45 3.09
C VAL A 54 8.79 -0.32 4.41
N LYS A 55 7.62 -0.83 4.81
CA LYS A 55 7.42 -1.43 6.14
C LYS A 55 6.95 -2.87 6.08
N GLY A 56 7.43 -3.69 7.02
CA GLY A 56 7.06 -5.09 7.11
C GLY A 56 7.74 -5.98 6.06
N MET A 57 7.12 -7.08 5.70
CA MET A 57 7.66 -8.04 4.74
C MET A 57 7.50 -7.55 3.29
N ILE A 58 8.58 -7.58 2.51
CA ILE A 58 8.53 -7.24 1.08
C ILE A 58 7.90 -8.39 0.30
N THR A 59 6.89 -8.06 -0.49
CA THR A 59 6.18 -8.97 -1.38
C THR A 59 6.10 -8.37 -2.78
N VAL A 60 5.74 -9.15 -3.80
CA VAL A 60 5.46 -8.60 -5.13
C VAL A 60 4.09 -7.91 -5.11
N ASP A 61 3.06 -8.65 -4.70
CA ASP A 61 1.69 -8.18 -4.64
C ASP A 61 1.21 -8.07 -3.18
N GLN A 62 0.13 -7.32 -2.97
CA GLN A 62 -0.57 -7.29 -1.70
C GLN A 62 -1.10 -8.68 -1.32
N LEU A 63 -0.83 -9.11 -0.10
CA LEU A 63 -1.32 -10.37 0.42
C LEU A 63 -2.75 -10.18 0.97
N PRO A 64 -3.75 -10.93 0.44
CA PRO A 64 -5.12 -10.87 0.96
C PRO A 64 -5.17 -11.17 2.46
N GLY A 65 -5.85 -10.32 3.22
CA GLY A 65 -6.03 -10.49 4.67
C GLY A 65 -4.91 -9.92 5.54
N PHE A 66 -3.84 -9.38 4.96
CA PHE A 66 -2.83 -8.62 5.71
C PHE A 66 -3.08 -7.12 5.53
N ALA A 67 -2.99 -6.37 6.62
CA ALA A 67 -3.05 -4.92 6.55
C ALA A 67 -1.77 -4.37 5.89
N MET A 68 -1.88 -3.22 5.20
CA MET A 68 -0.75 -2.53 4.55
C MET A 68 0.44 -2.29 5.47
N ASP A 69 0.21 -2.16 6.77
CA ASP A 69 1.28 -1.93 7.76
C ASP A 69 2.21 -3.14 7.97
N TYR A 70 1.85 -4.33 7.45
CA TYR A 70 2.62 -5.56 7.63
C TYR A 70 3.32 -6.06 6.37
N THR A 71 3.00 -5.49 5.21
CA THR A 71 3.59 -5.87 3.92
C THR A 71 3.93 -4.66 3.07
N ALA A 72 5.11 -4.71 2.46
CA ALA A 72 5.59 -3.75 1.49
C ALA A 72 5.47 -4.37 0.08
N ALA A 73 4.35 -4.17 -0.59
CA ALA A 73 4.14 -4.68 -1.95
C ALA A 73 4.91 -3.85 -2.97
N SER A 74 5.75 -4.48 -3.79
CA SER A 74 6.56 -3.78 -4.79
C SER A 74 5.70 -3.10 -5.85
N THR A 75 4.61 -3.71 -6.28
CA THR A 75 3.67 -3.12 -7.23
C THR A 75 3.14 -1.76 -6.78
N GLU A 76 2.85 -1.62 -5.50
CA GLU A 76 2.37 -0.36 -4.92
C GLU A 76 3.52 0.65 -4.76
N ILE A 77 4.63 0.23 -4.14
CA ILE A 77 5.77 1.11 -3.87
C ILE A 77 6.38 1.64 -5.16
N VAL A 78 6.51 0.82 -6.20
CA VAL A 78 6.98 1.25 -7.53
C VAL A 78 6.06 2.32 -8.10
N SER A 79 4.73 2.11 -8.05
CA SER A 79 3.75 3.11 -8.50
C SER A 79 3.90 4.44 -7.76
N LEU A 80 4.16 4.40 -6.44
CA LEU A 80 4.39 5.58 -5.62
C LEU A 80 5.67 6.34 -6.02
N ILE A 81 6.75 5.61 -6.29
CA ILE A 81 8.02 6.20 -6.73
C ILE A 81 7.85 6.84 -8.11
N GLU A 82 7.16 6.17 -9.04
CA GLU A 82 6.90 6.69 -10.38
C GLU A 82 6.03 7.96 -10.32
N GLU A 83 4.95 7.95 -9.55
CA GLU A 83 4.10 9.13 -9.34
C GLU A 83 4.90 10.31 -8.75
N ALA A 84 5.73 10.07 -7.74
CA ALA A 84 6.58 11.09 -7.16
C ALA A 84 7.62 11.60 -8.16
N SER A 85 8.19 10.72 -8.99
CA SER A 85 9.18 11.06 -10.02
C SER A 85 8.59 11.97 -11.10
N GLU A 86 7.35 11.72 -11.52
CA GLU A 86 6.66 12.48 -12.56
C GLU A 86 6.08 13.80 -12.04
N ASN A 87 5.90 13.96 -10.75
CA ASN A 87 5.33 15.16 -10.14
C ASN A 87 6.37 16.30 -10.12
N PRO A 88 6.18 17.42 -10.88
CA PRO A 88 7.14 18.52 -10.93
C PRO A 88 7.27 19.28 -9.61
N ARG A 89 6.33 19.12 -8.67
CA ARG A 89 6.40 19.75 -7.34
C ARG A 89 7.29 18.98 -6.37
N ILE A 90 7.59 17.72 -6.65
CA ILE A 90 8.44 16.88 -5.79
C ILE A 90 9.89 17.04 -6.25
N GLU A 91 10.77 17.39 -5.33
CA GLU A 91 12.20 17.57 -5.55
C GLU A 91 13.04 16.39 -5.04
N ALA A 92 12.54 15.68 -4.01
CA ALA A 92 13.21 14.55 -3.41
C ALA A 92 12.23 13.48 -2.92
N ILE A 93 12.72 12.24 -2.84
CA ILE A 93 11.98 11.09 -2.34
C ILE A 93 12.69 10.52 -1.11
N ILE A 94 11.98 10.37 -0.01
CA ILE A 94 12.45 9.68 1.20
C ILE A 94 11.79 8.31 1.27
N LEU A 95 12.58 7.25 1.37
CA LEU A 95 12.11 5.91 1.69
C LEU A 95 12.20 5.70 3.21
N ASP A 96 11.05 5.66 3.90
CA ASP A 96 10.96 5.38 5.35
C ASP A 96 10.96 3.86 5.55
N ILE A 97 12.15 3.30 5.82
CA ILE A 97 12.39 1.85 5.84
C ILE A 97 12.32 1.31 7.26
N ASN A 98 11.43 0.33 7.46
CA ASN A 98 11.37 -0.51 8.66
C ASN A 98 10.95 -1.93 8.28
N SER A 99 11.88 -2.70 7.68
CA SER A 99 11.61 -3.99 7.03
C SER A 99 12.76 -4.96 7.21
N GLN A 100 12.41 -6.21 7.46
CA GLN A 100 13.36 -7.34 7.48
C GLN A 100 13.76 -7.82 6.07
N GLY A 101 13.16 -7.28 5.02
CA GLY A 101 13.28 -7.79 3.67
C GLY A 101 12.13 -8.72 3.29
N GLY A 102 12.33 -9.58 2.31
CA GLY A 102 11.31 -10.49 1.81
C GLY A 102 11.62 -10.98 0.40
N SER A 103 10.67 -10.83 -0.53
CA SER A 103 10.81 -11.25 -1.91
C SER A 103 12.03 -10.62 -2.59
N PRO A 104 12.98 -11.42 -3.13
CA PRO A 104 14.08 -10.87 -3.91
C PRO A 104 13.62 -10.11 -5.15
N VAL A 105 12.57 -10.62 -5.83
CA VAL A 105 11.99 -9.96 -7.02
C VAL A 105 11.38 -8.62 -6.63
N GLY A 106 10.50 -8.59 -5.60
CA GLY A 106 9.90 -7.35 -5.16
C GLY A 106 10.92 -6.32 -4.67
N SER A 107 12.00 -6.79 -4.01
CA SER A 107 13.09 -5.91 -3.59
C SER A 107 13.85 -5.31 -4.77
N ASP A 108 14.09 -6.08 -5.82
CA ASP A 108 14.78 -5.60 -7.02
C ASP A 108 13.90 -4.64 -7.82
N GLU A 109 12.60 -4.92 -7.97
CA GLU A 109 11.64 -4.02 -8.62
C GLU A 109 11.65 -2.63 -7.97
N ILE A 110 11.57 -2.57 -6.63
CA ILE A 110 11.64 -1.30 -5.91
C ILE A 110 13.00 -0.63 -6.10
N ALA A 111 14.10 -1.39 -5.96
CA ALA A 111 15.45 -0.84 -6.14
C ALA A 111 15.68 -0.28 -7.54
N GLN A 112 15.15 -0.93 -8.58
CA GLN A 112 15.21 -0.43 -9.95
C GLN A 112 14.41 0.86 -10.14
N ALA A 113 13.21 0.95 -9.54
CA ALA A 113 12.39 2.16 -9.56
C ALA A 113 13.14 3.34 -8.88
N VAL A 114 13.79 3.09 -7.74
CA VAL A 114 14.62 4.07 -7.03
C VAL A 114 15.78 4.55 -7.91
N LYS A 115 16.48 3.64 -8.59
CA LYS A 115 17.61 4.00 -9.50
C LYS A 115 17.16 4.74 -10.75
N LYS A 116 15.94 4.48 -11.21
CA LYS A 116 15.42 5.07 -12.46
C LYS A 116 14.90 6.50 -12.27
N THR A 117 14.50 6.87 -11.06
CA THR A 117 14.02 8.24 -10.80
C THR A 117 15.12 9.27 -11.01
N ASN A 118 14.74 10.44 -11.50
CA ASN A 118 15.63 11.60 -11.65
C ASN A 118 15.59 12.54 -10.41
N LYS A 119 14.90 12.14 -9.35
CA LYS A 119 14.82 12.87 -8.09
C LYS A 119 15.91 12.40 -7.13
N THR A 120 16.35 13.30 -6.26
CA THR A 120 17.23 12.90 -5.15
C THR A 120 16.51 11.93 -4.23
N THR A 121 17.15 10.80 -3.94
CA THR A 121 16.57 9.72 -3.12
C THR A 121 17.36 9.55 -1.82
N VAL A 122 16.64 9.44 -0.70
CA VAL A 122 17.20 9.23 0.63
C VAL A 122 16.47 8.09 1.32
N SER A 123 17.19 7.03 1.66
CA SER A 123 16.65 5.96 2.52
C SER A 123 16.93 6.27 3.98
N VAL A 124 15.87 6.22 4.80
CA VAL A 124 15.92 6.39 6.25
C VAL A 124 15.56 5.07 6.92
N ILE A 125 16.57 4.38 7.46
CA ILE A 125 16.36 3.11 8.17
C ILE A 125 16.02 3.40 9.63
N ARG A 126 14.84 2.92 10.07
CA ARG A 126 14.33 3.10 11.44
C ARG A 126 14.95 2.08 12.40
N GLU A 127 14.27 0.97 12.62
CA GLU A 127 14.75 -0.13 13.46
C GLU A 127 15.43 -1.21 12.64
N LEU A 128 14.87 -1.49 11.45
CA LEU A 128 15.25 -2.64 10.65
C LEU A 128 15.32 -2.27 9.17
N GLY A 129 16.47 -2.56 8.57
CA GLY A 129 16.69 -2.43 7.13
C GLY A 129 17.61 -3.55 6.67
N ALA A 130 17.08 -4.79 6.63
CA ALA A 130 17.88 -5.98 6.39
C ALA A 130 17.50 -6.71 5.09
N SER A 131 18.42 -7.52 4.53
CA SER A 131 18.19 -8.34 3.35
C SER A 131 17.64 -7.50 2.18
N GLY A 132 16.49 -7.82 1.60
CA GLY A 132 15.86 -7.07 0.53
C GLY A 132 15.62 -5.58 0.85
N ALA A 133 15.33 -5.23 2.10
CA ALA A 133 15.19 -3.84 2.51
C ALA A 133 16.54 -3.08 2.47
N TYR A 134 17.64 -3.75 2.79
CA TYR A 134 18.98 -3.18 2.62
C TYR A 134 19.33 -3.04 1.13
N TRP A 135 18.91 -3.99 0.29
CA TRP A 135 19.05 -3.89 -1.17
C TRP A 135 18.37 -2.63 -1.72
N ILE A 136 17.12 -2.38 -1.30
CA ILE A 136 16.39 -1.16 -1.66
C ILE A 136 17.13 0.09 -1.14
N ALA A 137 17.52 0.09 0.14
CA ALA A 137 18.23 1.23 0.72
C ALA A 137 19.51 1.56 -0.04
N SER A 138 20.28 0.55 -0.46
CA SER A 138 21.53 0.72 -1.20
C SER A 138 21.35 1.29 -2.62
N ALA A 139 20.12 1.31 -3.14
CA ALA A 139 19.78 1.89 -4.43
C ALA A 139 19.60 3.42 -4.37
N SER A 140 19.44 4.00 -3.18
CA SER A 140 19.26 5.44 -2.97
C SER A 140 20.59 6.20 -3.04
N ASP A 141 20.51 7.50 -3.34
CA ASP A 141 21.70 8.39 -3.36
C ASP A 141 22.33 8.51 -1.96
N HIS A 142 21.49 8.52 -0.91
CA HIS A 142 21.94 8.62 0.46
C HIS A 142 21.18 7.61 1.36
N VAL A 143 21.92 7.05 2.34
CA VAL A 143 21.36 6.16 3.35
C VAL A 143 21.64 6.72 4.73
N ILE A 144 20.58 6.91 5.51
CA ILE A 144 20.64 7.33 6.90
C ILE A 144 20.07 6.19 7.75
N ALA A 145 20.82 5.70 8.70
CA ALA A 145 20.36 4.68 9.63
C ALA A 145 20.40 5.20 11.07
N ASN A 146 19.40 4.83 11.86
CA ASN A 146 19.46 5.06 13.29
C ASN A 146 20.66 4.27 13.88
N ARG A 147 21.36 4.84 14.84
CA ARG A 147 22.53 4.19 15.46
C ARG A 147 22.26 2.81 16.06
N MET A 148 20.99 2.50 16.35
CA MET A 148 20.54 1.23 16.92
C MET A 148 19.84 0.35 15.89
N SER A 149 19.84 0.73 14.61
CA SER A 149 19.22 -0.06 13.54
C SER A 149 19.95 -1.37 13.32
N ILE A 150 19.21 -2.41 12.98
CA ILE A 150 19.74 -3.65 12.43
C ILE A 150 19.72 -3.54 10.91
N THR A 151 20.92 -3.59 10.30
CA THR A 151 21.11 -3.48 8.85
C THR A 151 21.96 -4.64 8.33
N GLY A 152 22.02 -4.81 7.02
CA GLY A 152 22.84 -5.86 6.41
C GLY A 152 22.02 -7.10 6.08
N SER A 153 22.40 -8.27 6.58
CA SER A 153 21.82 -9.57 6.16
C SER A 153 21.87 -9.73 4.63
N ILE A 154 23.06 -9.45 4.06
CA ILE A 154 23.30 -9.48 2.60
C ILE A 154 23.44 -10.93 2.17
N GLY A 155 22.35 -11.51 1.66
CA GLY A 155 22.34 -12.89 1.21
C GLY A 155 20.94 -13.48 1.11
N VAL A 156 20.89 -14.71 0.58
CA VAL A 156 19.68 -15.54 0.50
C VAL A 156 19.91 -16.76 1.36
N VAL A 157 18.97 -17.08 2.23
CA VAL A 157 19.01 -18.25 3.10
C VAL A 157 17.89 -19.20 2.72
N GLY A 158 18.21 -20.46 2.53
CA GLY A 158 17.25 -21.54 2.34
C GLY A 158 17.48 -22.65 3.36
N SER A 159 16.42 -23.23 3.91
CA SER A 159 16.48 -24.40 4.77
C SER A 159 15.64 -25.52 4.19
N TYR A 160 16.15 -26.75 4.29
CA TYR A 160 15.43 -27.97 3.90
C TYR A 160 15.58 -29.01 5.04
N LEU A 161 14.58 -29.91 5.10
CA LEU A 161 14.62 -31.05 6.00
C LEU A 161 15.17 -32.25 5.24
N GLU A 162 16.18 -32.87 5.78
CA GLU A 162 16.72 -34.15 5.33
C GLU A 162 16.18 -35.28 6.23
N PHE A 163 15.61 -36.36 5.63
CA PHE A 163 15.02 -37.48 6.35
C PHE A 163 15.88 -38.73 6.16
#